data_f2fdebee5244a2a49380251ffb659ed0
#
_entry.id   f2fdebee5244a2a49380251ffb659ed0
#
_cell.length_a   1.000
_cell.length_b   1.000
_cell.length_c   1.000
_cell.angle_alpha   90.00
_cell.angle_beta   90.00
_cell.angle_gamma   90.00
#
_symmetry.space_group_name_H-M   'P 1'
#
loop_
_entity.id
_entity.type
_entity.pdbx_description
1 polymer ?
#
loop_
_entity_poly.entity_id
_entity_poly.type
_entity_poly.pdbx_seq_one_letter_code
_entity_poly.pdbx_strand_id
1 'polypeptide(L)'
;RDLFMTPGPSVMPDRVLNAMHQAAPNIYEGELIDTTDSILSDLAAFAGTQGHTALYICNGHGVWEAAISNLFEPGDRVLVLNSGTFGSGWANLARVMGIDVLELDFGRHESIDADQVREQLSADKAHRIKAVLCIHTDTASSVLNDLPVIRRAIDDAGHPALFVVDAIASFGCDRYEMDAWGIDVTVTACQKGLMTPPGLGYLIFNHRAEVASQKIAKRSPYWDWAPRVRPEVFYQRFCGTAPTHLLFAQRAALDMI
;
A
#
# COMPACT_ATOMS: atom_id res chain seq x y z
N ARG A 1 25.71 17.95 5.71
CA ARG A 1 24.23 17.92 5.67
C ARG A 1 23.68 17.99 7.08
N ASP A 2 22.58 18.73 7.25
CA ASP A 2 21.83 18.68 8.50
C ASP A 2 21.21 17.29 8.69
N LEU A 3 21.27 16.80 9.92
CA LEU A 3 20.64 15.52 10.28
C LEU A 3 19.18 15.77 10.68
N PHE A 4 18.27 15.37 9.82
CA PHE A 4 16.83 15.46 10.10
C PHE A 4 16.35 14.23 10.87
N MET A 5 15.76 14.46 12.03
CA MET A 5 15.18 13.40 12.89
C MET A 5 13.65 13.38 12.76
N THR A 6 13.15 13.53 11.53
CA THR A 6 11.71 13.42 11.25
C THR A 6 11.37 12.00 10.82
N PRO A 7 10.13 11.50 11.08
CA PRO A 7 9.73 10.17 10.66
C PRO A 7 9.55 10.04 9.13
N GLY A 8 9.79 11.09 8.38
CA GLY A 8 9.76 11.16 6.92
C GLY A 8 9.18 12.48 6.41
N PRO A 9 9.47 12.84 5.14
CA PRO A 9 10.27 12.07 4.18
C PRO A 9 11.67 11.77 4.70
N SER A 10 12.22 10.59 4.35
CA SER A 10 13.55 10.18 4.73
C SER A 10 14.62 11.03 4.04
N VAL A 11 15.80 11.16 4.66
CA VAL A 11 16.96 11.77 4.01
C VAL A 11 17.38 10.89 2.83
N MET A 12 17.44 11.48 1.64
CA MET A 12 17.86 10.76 0.44
C MET A 12 19.38 10.55 0.42
N PRO A 13 19.87 9.33 0.19
CA PRO A 13 21.28 9.06 -0.05
C PRO A 13 21.80 9.79 -1.30
N ASP A 14 23.10 10.12 -1.31
CA ASP A 14 23.74 10.79 -2.46
C ASP A 14 23.60 9.94 -3.75
N ARG A 15 23.68 8.61 -3.64
CA ARG A 15 23.47 7.71 -4.76
C ARG A 15 22.09 7.90 -5.41
N VAL A 16 21.05 8.06 -4.61
CA VAL A 16 19.68 8.30 -5.09
C VAL A 16 19.55 9.67 -5.75
N LEU A 17 20.13 10.73 -5.13
CA LEU A 17 20.15 12.08 -5.71
C LEU A 17 20.90 12.12 -7.05
N ASN A 18 22.07 11.46 -7.12
CA ASN A 18 22.90 11.42 -8.32
C ASN A 18 22.19 10.66 -9.46
N ALA A 19 21.42 9.61 -9.14
CA ALA A 19 20.64 8.89 -10.13
C ALA A 19 19.56 9.75 -10.80
N MET A 20 19.08 10.77 -10.13
CA MET A 20 18.14 11.75 -10.69
C MET A 20 18.81 12.80 -11.59
N HIS A 21 20.15 12.98 -11.48
CA HIS A 21 20.89 14.02 -12.21
C HIS A 21 21.32 13.51 -13.59
N GLN A 22 20.35 13.29 -14.48
CA GLN A 22 20.60 12.83 -15.85
C GLN A 22 19.56 13.36 -16.81
N ALA A 23 19.85 13.26 -18.12
CA ALA A 23 18.89 13.67 -19.14
C ALA A 23 17.63 12.78 -19.11
N ALA A 24 16.49 13.35 -19.45
CA ALA A 24 15.27 12.59 -19.60
C ALA A 24 15.41 11.59 -20.76
N PRO A 25 15.06 10.29 -20.56
CA PRO A 25 15.12 9.28 -21.62
C PRO A 25 13.93 9.37 -22.57
N ASN A 26 13.97 8.59 -23.65
CA ASN A 26 12.76 8.27 -24.38
C ASN A 26 11.80 7.49 -23.48
N ILE A 27 10.57 7.98 -23.33
CA ILE A 27 9.56 7.37 -22.46
C ILE A 27 8.74 6.27 -23.14
N TYR A 28 9.02 5.97 -24.39
CA TYR A 28 8.26 5.00 -25.18
C TYR A 28 9.04 3.73 -25.52
N GLU A 29 10.34 3.74 -25.32
CA GLU A 29 11.22 2.61 -25.66
C GLU A 29 12.52 2.64 -24.85
N GLY A 30 13.21 1.48 -24.78
CA GLY A 30 14.54 1.36 -24.21
C GLY A 30 14.57 1.17 -22.71
N GLU A 31 15.67 1.60 -22.08
CA GLU A 31 16.06 1.31 -20.71
C GLU A 31 15.00 1.66 -19.65
N LEU A 32 14.16 2.68 -19.89
CA LEU A 32 13.13 3.09 -18.92
C LEU A 32 12.09 1.99 -18.70
N ILE A 33 11.77 1.21 -19.73
CA ILE A 33 10.83 0.08 -19.65
C ILE A 33 11.43 -1.01 -18.75
N ASP A 34 12.66 -1.43 -19.03
CA ASP A 34 13.35 -2.46 -18.26
C ASP A 34 13.55 -2.03 -16.79
N THR A 35 13.93 -0.77 -16.58
CA THR A 35 14.07 -0.19 -15.24
C THR A 35 12.75 -0.23 -14.47
N THR A 36 11.64 0.14 -15.11
CA THR A 36 10.32 0.10 -14.47
C THR A 36 9.91 -1.32 -14.11
N ASP A 37 10.08 -2.26 -15.04
CA ASP A 37 9.71 -3.66 -14.83
C ASP A 37 10.54 -4.28 -13.70
N SER A 38 11.85 -3.97 -13.65
CA SER A 38 12.72 -4.42 -12.55
C SER A 38 12.29 -3.86 -11.19
N ILE A 39 11.91 -2.56 -11.12
CA ILE A 39 11.41 -1.95 -9.89
C ILE A 39 10.15 -2.67 -9.39
N LEU A 40 9.18 -2.93 -10.29
CA LEU A 40 7.93 -3.58 -9.89
C LEU A 40 8.14 -5.02 -9.42
N SER A 41 9.03 -5.75 -10.09
CA SER A 41 9.43 -7.11 -9.72
C SER A 41 10.13 -7.14 -8.36
N ASP A 42 11.12 -6.26 -8.16
CA ASP A 42 11.86 -6.20 -6.91
C ASP A 42 11.00 -5.78 -5.73
N LEU A 43 10.06 -4.86 -5.93
CA LEU A 43 9.11 -4.49 -4.87
C LEU A 43 8.20 -5.66 -4.47
N ALA A 44 7.72 -6.48 -5.42
CA ALA A 44 6.96 -7.68 -5.11
C ALA A 44 7.81 -8.70 -4.34
N ALA A 45 9.03 -8.94 -4.81
CA ALA A 45 9.97 -9.84 -4.13
C ALA A 45 10.31 -9.34 -2.71
N PHE A 46 10.54 -8.04 -2.56
CA PHE A 46 10.82 -7.39 -1.28
C PHE A 46 9.63 -7.46 -0.31
N ALA A 47 8.41 -7.40 -0.84
CA ALA A 47 7.20 -7.64 -0.05
C ALA A 47 6.99 -9.12 0.33
N GLY A 48 7.77 -10.04 -0.21
CA GLY A 48 7.60 -11.48 0.02
C GLY A 48 6.34 -12.03 -0.66
N THR A 49 6.06 -11.63 -1.91
CA THR A 49 4.86 -12.07 -2.65
C THR A 49 5.14 -12.43 -4.09
N GLN A 50 4.31 -13.33 -4.63
CA GLN A 50 4.19 -13.63 -6.06
C GLN A 50 3.08 -12.81 -6.74
N GLY A 51 2.49 -11.86 -6.03
CA GLY A 51 1.41 -11.00 -6.51
C GLY A 51 1.88 -9.92 -7.50
N HIS A 52 1.03 -8.94 -7.71
CA HIS A 52 1.26 -7.82 -8.62
C HIS A 52 1.60 -6.54 -7.89
N THR A 53 2.43 -5.70 -8.52
CA THR A 53 2.73 -4.33 -8.05
C THR A 53 2.17 -3.32 -9.05
N ALA A 54 1.23 -2.48 -8.60
CA ALA A 54 0.74 -1.32 -9.33
C ALA A 54 1.43 -0.04 -8.83
N LEU A 55 1.95 0.76 -9.75
CA LEU A 55 2.63 2.02 -9.46
C LEU A 55 1.72 3.21 -9.76
N TYR A 56 1.73 4.22 -8.88
CA TYR A 56 0.99 5.46 -9.00
C TYR A 56 1.89 6.68 -8.80
N ILE A 57 1.58 7.76 -9.51
CA ILE A 57 2.24 9.05 -9.29
C ILE A 57 1.45 9.79 -8.21
N CYS A 58 1.79 9.51 -6.95
CA CYS A 58 1.10 10.06 -5.79
C CYS A 58 1.94 9.88 -4.53
N ASN A 59 1.42 10.34 -3.40
CA ASN A 59 1.91 10.01 -2.05
C ASN A 59 1.03 8.93 -1.41
N GLY A 60 1.28 8.62 -0.12
CA GLY A 60 0.55 7.59 0.61
C GLY A 60 -0.97 7.77 0.65
N HIS A 61 -1.47 9.00 0.78
CA HIS A 61 -2.91 9.27 0.76
C HIS A 61 -3.55 8.91 -0.59
N GLY A 62 -2.86 9.21 -1.70
CA GLY A 62 -3.33 8.80 -3.02
C GLY A 62 -3.39 7.28 -3.18
N VAL A 63 -2.45 6.53 -2.57
CA VAL A 63 -2.51 5.07 -2.60
C VAL A 63 -3.64 4.51 -1.73
N TRP A 64 -4.02 5.18 -0.64
CA TRP A 64 -5.22 4.85 0.12
C TRP A 64 -6.49 4.96 -0.75
N GLU A 65 -6.63 6.08 -1.49
CA GLU A 65 -7.75 6.24 -2.44
C GLU A 65 -7.73 5.15 -3.52
N ALA A 66 -6.53 4.85 -4.06
CA ALA A 66 -6.37 3.80 -5.05
C ALA A 66 -6.81 2.43 -4.51
N ALA A 67 -6.44 2.07 -3.27
CA ALA A 67 -6.86 0.83 -2.64
C ALA A 67 -8.39 0.76 -2.51
N ILE A 68 -9.02 1.82 -1.99
CA ILE A 68 -10.48 1.90 -1.84
C ILE A 68 -11.17 1.84 -3.20
N SER A 69 -10.70 2.59 -4.19
CA SER A 69 -11.30 2.64 -5.54
C SER A 69 -11.27 1.29 -6.26
N ASN A 70 -10.27 0.44 -5.98
CA ASN A 70 -10.15 -0.87 -6.62
C ASN A 70 -10.89 -1.98 -5.89
N LEU A 71 -11.19 -1.82 -4.60
CA LEU A 71 -11.68 -2.91 -3.75
C LEU A 71 -13.14 -2.75 -3.32
N PHE A 72 -13.67 -1.53 -3.34
CA PHE A 72 -14.98 -1.25 -2.75
C PHE A 72 -15.84 -0.33 -3.61
N GLU A 73 -17.15 -0.47 -3.44
CA GLU A 73 -18.16 0.44 -3.94
C GLU A 73 -18.78 1.24 -2.78
N PRO A 74 -19.34 2.43 -3.04
CA PRO A 74 -20.09 3.16 -2.02
C PRO A 74 -21.16 2.28 -1.35
N GLY A 75 -21.17 2.25 -0.01
CA GLY A 75 -22.02 1.39 0.80
C GLY A 75 -21.42 0.04 1.21
N ASP A 76 -20.28 -0.36 0.64
CA ASP A 76 -19.52 -1.51 1.16
C ASP A 76 -19.00 -1.21 2.56
N ARG A 77 -18.97 -2.23 3.43
CA ARG A 77 -18.49 -2.11 4.79
C ARG A 77 -17.06 -2.60 4.94
N VAL A 78 -16.25 -1.83 5.67
CA VAL A 78 -14.89 -2.22 6.08
C VAL A 78 -14.74 -2.09 7.59
N LEU A 79 -13.84 -2.88 8.16
CA LEU A 79 -13.37 -2.77 9.53
C LEU A 79 -11.99 -2.09 9.53
N VAL A 80 -11.89 -0.92 10.17
CA VAL A 80 -10.61 -0.23 10.33
C VAL A 80 -10.08 -0.45 11.73
N LEU A 81 -8.84 -0.92 11.82
CA LEU A 81 -8.11 -1.10 13.08
C LEU A 81 -7.22 0.12 13.29
N ASN A 82 -7.64 0.99 14.20
CA ASN A 82 -7.01 2.29 14.45
C ASN A 82 -6.11 2.22 15.69
N SER A 83 -4.80 2.44 15.50
CA SER A 83 -3.81 2.58 16.58
C SER A 83 -3.07 3.93 16.53
N GLY A 84 -3.62 4.93 15.81
CA GLY A 84 -3.01 6.24 15.69
C GLY A 84 -3.68 7.17 14.71
N THR A 85 -2.97 8.23 14.33
CA THR A 85 -3.53 9.30 13.46
C THR A 85 -3.75 8.83 12.03
N PHE A 86 -2.88 7.96 11.50
CA PHE A 86 -2.99 7.49 10.12
C PHE A 86 -4.12 6.45 9.98
N GLY A 87 -4.37 5.64 11.02
CA GLY A 87 -5.54 4.77 11.07
C GLY A 87 -6.85 5.56 10.99
N SER A 88 -7.02 6.59 11.84
CA SER A 88 -8.15 7.51 11.78
C SER A 88 -8.25 8.24 10.44
N GLY A 89 -7.10 8.65 9.87
CA GLY A 89 -7.03 9.33 8.58
C GLY A 89 -7.58 8.47 7.45
N TRP A 90 -7.17 7.21 7.39
CA TRP A 90 -7.65 6.27 6.37
C TRP A 90 -9.13 5.95 6.54
N ALA A 91 -9.60 5.77 7.79
CA ALA A 91 -11.01 5.61 8.09
C ALA A 91 -11.85 6.81 7.59
N ASN A 92 -11.37 8.03 7.83
CA ASN A 92 -12.07 9.24 7.38
C ASN A 92 -12.08 9.35 5.84
N LEU A 93 -10.97 9.06 5.18
CA LEU A 93 -10.90 9.04 3.72
C LEU A 93 -11.89 8.02 3.14
N ALA A 94 -11.95 6.82 3.71
CA ALA A 94 -12.90 5.80 3.29
C ALA A 94 -14.36 6.28 3.43
N ARG A 95 -14.71 6.94 4.56
CA ARG A 95 -16.05 7.53 4.76
C ARG A 95 -16.37 8.60 3.70
N VAL A 96 -15.41 9.47 3.38
CA VAL A 96 -15.59 10.49 2.33
C VAL A 96 -15.84 9.85 0.96
N MET A 97 -15.23 8.70 0.69
CA MET A 97 -15.47 7.92 -0.53
C MET A 97 -16.76 7.09 -0.50
N GLY A 98 -17.58 7.24 0.54
CA GLY A 98 -18.89 6.59 0.66
C GLY A 98 -18.86 5.18 1.24
N ILE A 99 -17.74 4.76 1.84
CA ILE A 99 -17.60 3.45 2.47
C ILE A 99 -18.21 3.47 3.89
N ASP A 100 -18.94 2.44 4.25
CA ASP A 100 -19.46 2.19 5.60
C ASP A 100 -18.30 1.67 6.49
N VAL A 101 -17.77 2.55 7.34
CA VAL A 101 -16.59 2.25 8.16
C VAL A 101 -16.98 1.92 9.58
N LEU A 102 -16.76 0.66 9.96
CA LEU A 102 -16.69 0.25 11.34
C LEU A 102 -15.25 0.41 11.84
N GLU A 103 -15.06 1.08 12.98
CA GLU A 103 -13.73 1.39 13.49
C GLU A 103 -13.57 0.81 14.90
N LEU A 104 -12.48 0.04 15.10
CA LEU A 104 -11.98 -0.32 16.42
C LEU A 104 -10.80 0.60 16.75
N ASP A 105 -10.96 1.44 17.77
CA ASP A 105 -9.95 2.40 18.20
C ASP A 105 -9.21 1.88 19.44
N PHE A 106 -7.90 1.62 19.28
CA PHE A 106 -7.00 1.15 20.32
C PHE A 106 -6.17 2.28 20.95
N GLY A 107 -6.43 3.53 20.53
CA GLY A 107 -5.70 4.69 21.01
C GLY A 107 -4.31 4.83 20.39
N ARG A 108 -3.36 5.42 21.15
CA ARG A 108 -2.03 5.76 20.64
C ARG A 108 -0.88 5.08 21.38
N HIS A 109 -1.17 4.17 22.28
CA HIS A 109 -0.15 3.58 23.16
C HIS A 109 -0.20 2.07 23.20
N GLU A 110 -1.20 1.47 22.57
CA GLU A 110 -1.41 0.04 22.56
C GLU A 110 -1.49 -0.50 21.13
N SER A 111 -1.02 -1.72 20.95
CA SER A 111 -1.19 -2.45 19.72
C SER A 111 -2.64 -2.95 19.59
N ILE A 112 -3.01 -3.32 18.37
CA ILE A 112 -4.32 -3.89 18.08
C ILE A 112 -4.54 -5.16 18.89
N ASP A 113 -5.67 -5.22 19.60
CA ASP A 113 -6.15 -6.41 20.29
C ASP A 113 -6.84 -7.36 19.32
N ALA A 114 -6.19 -8.48 19.04
CA ALA A 114 -6.65 -9.48 18.09
C ALA A 114 -7.95 -10.18 18.54
N ASP A 115 -8.21 -10.28 19.84
CA ASP A 115 -9.45 -10.87 20.35
C ASP A 115 -10.65 -10.01 20.00
N GLN A 116 -10.55 -8.68 20.13
CA GLN A 116 -11.60 -7.76 19.71
C GLN A 116 -11.86 -7.83 18.18
N VAL A 117 -10.79 -7.98 17.38
CA VAL A 117 -10.92 -8.19 15.93
C VAL A 117 -11.69 -9.46 15.62
N ARG A 118 -11.31 -10.58 16.27
CA ARG A 118 -11.99 -11.87 16.13
C ARG A 118 -13.47 -11.79 16.53
N GLU A 119 -13.77 -11.18 17.68
CA GLU A 119 -15.14 -10.99 18.17
C GLU A 119 -15.99 -10.18 17.19
N GLN A 120 -15.45 -9.07 16.69
CA GLN A 120 -16.15 -8.20 15.76
C GLN A 120 -16.48 -8.91 14.45
N LEU A 121 -15.51 -9.67 13.89
CA LEU A 121 -15.72 -10.45 12.66
C LEU A 121 -16.64 -11.64 12.90
N SER A 122 -16.54 -12.33 14.05
CA SER A 122 -17.43 -13.43 14.41
C SER A 122 -18.89 -12.98 14.59
N ALA A 123 -19.11 -11.71 14.94
CA ALA A 123 -20.45 -11.13 15.05
C ALA A 123 -21.08 -10.82 13.68
N ASP A 124 -20.26 -10.59 12.63
CA ASP A 124 -20.73 -10.32 11.26
C ASP A 124 -21.13 -11.59 10.50
N LYS A 125 -22.16 -12.26 10.97
CA LYS A 125 -22.67 -13.52 10.35
C LYS A 125 -23.08 -13.40 8.88
N ALA A 126 -23.38 -12.20 8.44
CA ALA A 126 -23.77 -11.92 7.04
C ALA A 126 -22.58 -11.62 6.13
N HIS A 127 -21.36 -11.61 6.67
CA HIS A 127 -20.11 -11.28 5.96
C HIS A 127 -20.20 -9.95 5.18
N ARG A 128 -20.75 -8.94 5.83
CA ARG A 128 -20.88 -7.61 5.24
C ARG A 128 -19.56 -6.84 5.22
N ILE A 129 -18.65 -7.15 6.14
CA ILE A 129 -17.30 -6.58 6.19
C ILE A 129 -16.47 -7.17 5.04
N LYS A 130 -16.13 -6.34 4.06
CA LYS A 130 -15.38 -6.74 2.87
C LYS A 130 -13.88 -6.84 3.13
N ALA A 131 -13.37 -5.99 4.02
CA ALA A 131 -11.95 -5.99 4.37
C ALA A 131 -11.71 -5.49 5.78
N VAL A 132 -10.57 -5.91 6.32
CA VAL A 132 -9.93 -5.35 7.51
C VAL A 132 -8.79 -4.45 7.04
N LEU A 133 -8.85 -3.16 7.36
CA LEU A 133 -7.82 -2.17 7.06
C LEU A 133 -6.97 -1.94 8.31
N CYS A 134 -5.66 -2.06 8.18
CA CYS A 134 -4.71 -1.96 9.28
C CYS A 134 -3.48 -1.16 8.89
N ILE A 135 -3.01 -0.29 9.78
CA ILE A 135 -1.70 0.33 9.65
C ILE A 135 -0.67 -0.59 10.34
N HIS A 136 0.40 -0.99 9.63
CA HIS A 136 1.47 -1.81 10.24
C HIS A 136 2.21 -1.03 11.33
N THR A 137 2.73 0.17 10.97
CA THR A 137 3.34 1.09 11.95
C THR A 137 2.70 2.47 11.79
N ASP A 138 1.90 2.91 12.77
CA ASP A 138 1.35 4.26 12.73
C ASP A 138 2.41 5.27 13.19
N THR A 139 2.82 6.14 12.29
CA THR A 139 3.89 7.14 12.53
C THR A 139 3.59 8.04 13.74
N ALA A 140 2.33 8.35 14.01
CA ALA A 140 1.95 9.28 15.07
C ALA A 140 2.01 8.65 16.46
N SER A 141 1.83 7.33 16.56
CA SER A 141 1.90 6.58 17.82
C SER A 141 3.20 5.81 17.98
N SER A 142 3.89 5.53 16.88
CA SER A 142 5.02 4.58 16.78
C SER A 142 4.66 3.14 17.17
N VAL A 143 3.38 2.80 17.20
CA VAL A 143 2.91 1.45 17.49
C VAL A 143 3.15 0.58 16.26
N LEU A 144 3.87 -0.51 16.46
CA LEU A 144 4.04 -1.61 15.49
C LEU A 144 3.02 -2.71 15.80
N ASN A 145 2.12 -2.97 14.87
CA ASN A 145 1.08 -3.98 15.02
C ASN A 145 1.55 -5.35 14.52
N ASP A 146 1.22 -6.41 15.25
CA ASP A 146 1.56 -7.80 14.89
C ASP A 146 0.59 -8.32 13.82
N LEU A 147 0.95 -8.14 12.55
CA LEU A 147 0.11 -8.52 11.41
C LEU A 147 -0.21 -10.03 11.36
N PRO A 148 0.73 -10.95 11.62
CA PRO A 148 0.44 -12.38 11.76
C PRO A 148 -0.62 -12.70 12.80
N VAL A 149 -0.62 -12.02 13.94
CA VAL A 149 -1.63 -12.21 15.00
C VAL A 149 -3.00 -11.73 14.54
N ILE A 150 -3.06 -10.56 13.89
CA ILE A 150 -4.30 -10.02 13.32
C ILE A 150 -4.85 -10.96 12.23
N ARG A 151 -3.97 -11.49 11.35
CA ARG A 151 -4.38 -12.46 10.32
C ARG A 151 -5.00 -13.70 10.95
N ARG A 152 -4.38 -14.26 11.98
CA ARG A 152 -4.96 -15.41 12.71
C ARG A 152 -6.34 -15.09 13.27
N ALA A 153 -6.56 -13.91 13.83
CA ALA A 153 -7.88 -13.50 14.34
C ALA A 153 -8.96 -13.47 13.25
N ILE A 154 -8.60 -13.04 12.01
CA ILE A 154 -9.49 -13.08 10.86
C ILE A 154 -9.82 -14.52 10.47
N ASP A 155 -8.80 -15.40 10.45
CA ASP A 155 -8.94 -16.82 10.10
C ASP A 155 -9.75 -17.58 11.17
N ASP A 156 -9.50 -17.36 12.45
CA ASP A 156 -10.22 -17.97 13.56
C ASP A 156 -11.68 -17.56 13.63
N ALA A 157 -12.01 -16.35 13.14
CA ALA A 157 -13.38 -15.92 12.95
C ALA A 157 -14.08 -16.62 11.78
N GLY A 158 -13.35 -17.35 10.92
CA GLY A 158 -13.85 -17.95 9.68
C GLY A 158 -14.36 -16.91 8.68
N HIS A 159 -13.80 -15.67 8.72
CA HIS A 159 -14.33 -14.54 7.97
C HIS A 159 -13.60 -14.33 6.64
N PRO A 160 -14.33 -14.14 5.51
CA PRO A 160 -13.74 -14.03 4.17
C PRO A 160 -13.14 -12.64 3.86
N ALA A 161 -13.16 -11.69 4.80
CA ALA A 161 -12.63 -10.33 4.58
C ALA A 161 -11.21 -10.34 4.05
N LEU A 162 -10.90 -9.42 3.16
CA LEU A 162 -9.54 -9.15 2.74
C LEU A 162 -8.75 -8.49 3.88
N PHE A 163 -7.46 -8.77 3.95
CA PHE A 163 -6.57 -8.09 4.87
C PHE A 163 -5.73 -7.06 4.08
N VAL A 164 -6.00 -5.79 4.29
CA VAL A 164 -5.40 -4.66 3.59
C VAL A 164 -4.53 -3.88 4.55
N VAL A 165 -3.24 -3.77 4.27
CA VAL A 165 -2.25 -3.23 5.20
C VAL A 165 -1.57 -2.00 4.61
N ASP A 166 -1.58 -0.91 5.36
CA ASP A 166 -0.69 0.22 5.13
C ASP A 166 0.67 -0.07 5.78
N ALA A 167 1.68 -0.24 4.95
CA ALA A 167 3.06 -0.41 5.36
C ALA A 167 3.93 0.81 4.98
N ILE A 168 3.34 2.00 4.76
CA ILE A 168 4.09 3.18 4.31
C ILE A 168 5.27 3.50 5.24
N ALA A 169 5.08 3.44 6.55
CA ALA A 169 6.13 3.76 7.50
C ALA A 169 7.12 2.62 7.74
N SER A 170 6.71 1.38 7.55
CA SER A 170 7.48 0.17 7.89
C SER A 170 8.15 -0.52 6.72
N PHE A 171 7.61 -0.36 5.49
CA PHE A 171 8.14 -1.02 4.30
C PHE A 171 9.57 -0.53 3.99
N GLY A 172 10.52 -1.45 4.01
CA GLY A 172 11.93 -1.13 3.89
C GLY A 172 12.63 -0.78 5.23
N CYS A 173 11.88 -0.76 6.35
CA CYS A 173 12.42 -0.49 7.70
C CYS A 173 12.29 -1.70 8.62
N ASP A 174 11.20 -2.44 8.50
CA ASP A 174 10.88 -3.62 9.31
C ASP A 174 10.71 -4.85 8.42
N ARG A 175 10.80 -6.04 9.04
CA ARG A 175 10.48 -7.30 8.37
C ARG A 175 9.06 -7.25 7.81
N TYR A 176 8.88 -7.69 6.58
CA TYR A 176 7.59 -7.74 5.91
C TYR A 176 7.49 -8.96 5.00
N GLU A 177 6.47 -9.79 5.17
CA GLU A 177 6.30 -11.04 4.44
C GLU A 177 4.81 -11.21 4.06
N MET A 178 4.41 -10.55 3.00
CA MET A 178 3.02 -10.40 2.58
C MET A 178 2.27 -11.74 2.47
N ASP A 179 2.82 -12.69 1.70
CA ASP A 179 2.15 -13.98 1.46
C ASP A 179 2.16 -14.86 2.71
N ALA A 180 3.30 -14.90 3.42
CA ALA A 180 3.42 -15.71 4.65
C ALA A 180 2.52 -15.19 5.78
N TRP A 181 2.24 -13.90 5.81
CA TRP A 181 1.34 -13.27 6.79
C TRP A 181 -0.11 -13.17 6.31
N GLY A 182 -0.42 -13.70 5.13
CA GLY A 182 -1.78 -13.74 4.57
C GLY A 182 -2.38 -12.36 4.30
N ILE A 183 -1.54 -11.39 3.95
CA ILE A 183 -1.96 -10.04 3.56
C ILE A 183 -2.42 -10.07 2.11
N ASP A 184 -3.57 -9.48 1.82
CA ASP A 184 -4.14 -9.45 0.47
C ASP A 184 -3.72 -8.24 -0.34
N VAL A 185 -3.56 -7.09 0.34
CA VAL A 185 -3.09 -5.83 -0.28
C VAL A 185 -2.16 -5.11 0.67
N THR A 186 -1.02 -4.67 0.13
CA THR A 186 -0.06 -3.79 0.79
C THR A 186 -0.08 -2.42 0.14
N VAL A 187 -0.24 -1.39 0.95
CA VAL A 187 -0.12 0.02 0.57
C VAL A 187 1.25 0.53 1.01
N THR A 188 2.05 1.08 0.09
CA THR A 188 3.32 1.71 0.46
C THR A 188 3.66 2.90 -0.43
N ALA A 189 4.68 3.67 -0.06
CA ALA A 189 5.12 4.85 -0.78
C ALA A 189 6.63 5.08 -0.64
N CYS A 190 7.19 5.75 -1.63
CA CYS A 190 8.62 5.80 -1.86
C CYS A 190 9.45 6.66 -0.88
N GLN A 191 8.82 7.62 -0.15
CA GLN A 191 9.50 8.64 0.64
C GLN A 191 9.86 8.21 2.07
N LYS A 192 9.71 6.96 2.43
CA LYS A 192 10.04 6.38 3.74
C LYS A 192 11.24 5.43 3.61
N GLY A 193 11.11 4.17 3.95
CA GLY A 193 12.18 3.17 3.85
C GLY A 193 12.75 2.99 2.45
N LEU A 194 11.99 3.33 1.41
CA LEU A 194 12.45 3.29 0.02
C LEU A 194 13.29 4.51 -0.41
N MET A 195 13.55 5.47 0.48
CA MET A 195 14.58 6.52 0.43
C MET A 195 14.56 7.44 -0.81
N THR A 196 13.41 7.64 -1.47
CA THR A 196 13.30 8.54 -2.62
C THR A 196 12.47 9.78 -2.31
N PRO A 197 12.46 10.82 -3.17
CA PRO A 197 11.53 11.93 -3.00
C PRO A 197 10.08 11.47 -3.03
N PRO A 198 9.14 12.12 -2.34
CA PRO A 198 7.71 11.85 -2.49
C PRO A 198 7.28 11.96 -3.95
N GLY A 199 6.43 11.05 -4.40
CA GLY A 199 5.87 11.10 -5.76
C GLY A 199 5.53 9.75 -6.36
N LEU A 200 5.96 8.64 -5.75
CA LEU A 200 5.56 7.29 -6.14
C LEU A 200 4.86 6.58 -4.99
N GLY A 201 3.72 6.00 -5.30
CA GLY A 201 2.98 5.12 -4.41
C GLY A 201 2.76 3.75 -5.05
N TYR A 202 2.63 2.73 -4.23
CA TYR A 202 2.52 1.35 -4.70
C TYR A 202 1.39 0.61 -4.00
N LEU A 203 0.60 -0.12 -4.78
CA LEU A 203 -0.27 -1.20 -4.30
C LEU A 203 0.35 -2.52 -4.72
N ILE A 204 0.64 -3.37 -3.75
CA ILE A 204 1.08 -4.74 -3.98
C ILE A 204 -0.08 -5.64 -3.56
N PHE A 205 -0.56 -6.53 -4.42
CA PHE A 205 -1.76 -7.28 -4.17
C PHE A 205 -1.69 -8.70 -4.72
N ASN A 206 -2.36 -9.62 -4.01
CA ASN A 206 -2.43 -11.01 -4.37
C ASN A 206 -3.65 -11.33 -5.27
N HIS A 207 -3.78 -12.61 -5.66
CA HIS A 207 -4.88 -13.06 -6.50
C HIS A 207 -6.27 -12.90 -5.84
N ARG A 208 -6.39 -13.03 -4.50
CA ARG A 208 -7.70 -12.81 -3.82
C ARG A 208 -8.19 -11.38 -3.99
N ALA A 209 -7.30 -10.41 -3.83
CA ALA A 209 -7.60 -9.00 -4.01
C ALA A 209 -7.93 -8.69 -5.49
N GLU A 210 -7.19 -9.30 -6.43
CA GLU A 210 -7.47 -9.16 -7.86
C GLU A 210 -8.87 -9.64 -8.21
N VAL A 211 -9.28 -10.82 -7.75
CA VAL A 211 -10.64 -11.38 -7.97
C VAL A 211 -11.71 -10.49 -7.33
N ALA A 212 -11.47 -9.95 -6.14
CA ALA A 212 -12.40 -9.02 -5.50
C ALA A 212 -12.57 -7.75 -6.33
N SER A 213 -11.47 -7.19 -6.84
CA SER A 213 -11.45 -6.00 -7.67
C SER A 213 -12.26 -6.16 -8.97
N GLN A 214 -12.27 -7.32 -9.59
CA GLN A 214 -13.03 -7.57 -10.82
C GLN A 214 -14.55 -7.35 -10.66
N LYS A 215 -15.05 -7.35 -9.43
CA LYS A 215 -16.48 -7.15 -9.12
C LYS A 215 -16.86 -5.67 -9.01
N ILE A 216 -15.88 -4.76 -8.96
CA ILE A 216 -16.09 -3.33 -8.84
C ILE A 216 -16.50 -2.76 -10.20
N ALA A 217 -17.73 -2.25 -10.30
CA ALA A 217 -18.31 -1.78 -11.56
C ALA A 217 -17.82 -0.37 -11.94
N LYS A 218 -17.57 0.50 -10.95
CA LYS A 218 -17.16 1.89 -11.19
C LYS A 218 -15.83 2.18 -10.49
N ARG A 219 -14.78 2.35 -11.27
CA ARG A 219 -13.47 2.79 -10.80
C ARG A 219 -13.11 4.14 -11.37
N SER A 220 -12.34 4.92 -10.60
CA SER A 220 -11.65 6.05 -11.19
C SER A 220 -10.62 5.54 -12.19
N PRO A 221 -10.61 6.01 -13.45
CA PRO A 221 -9.64 5.56 -14.45
C PRO A 221 -8.19 5.75 -14.00
N TYR A 222 -7.92 6.82 -13.23
CA TYR A 222 -6.57 7.07 -12.72
C TYR A 222 -6.15 6.04 -11.66
N TRP A 223 -7.07 5.55 -10.83
CA TRP A 223 -6.76 4.61 -9.75
C TRP A 223 -6.88 3.15 -10.17
N ASP A 224 -7.44 2.83 -11.34
CA ASP A 224 -7.57 1.43 -11.80
C ASP A 224 -6.19 0.76 -11.92
N TRP A 225 -5.99 -0.32 -11.17
CA TRP A 225 -4.73 -1.06 -11.19
C TRP A 225 -4.61 -2.04 -12.36
N ALA A 226 -5.73 -2.46 -12.98
CA ALA A 226 -5.70 -3.49 -14.01
C ALA A 226 -4.81 -3.12 -15.21
N PRO A 227 -4.94 -1.93 -15.85
CA PRO A 227 -4.06 -1.55 -16.94
C PRO A 227 -2.62 -1.26 -16.48
N ARG A 228 -2.41 -0.99 -15.18
CA ARG A 228 -1.07 -0.73 -14.64
C ARG A 228 -0.24 -2.00 -14.50
N VAL A 229 -0.88 -3.12 -14.12
CA VAL A 229 -0.18 -4.40 -13.96
C VAL A 229 -0.15 -5.25 -15.22
N ARG A 230 -1.11 -5.05 -16.13
CA ARG A 230 -1.18 -5.71 -17.45
C ARG A 230 -1.38 -4.67 -18.57
N PRO A 231 -0.37 -3.83 -18.82
CA PRO A 231 -0.47 -2.78 -19.82
C PRO A 231 -0.40 -3.38 -21.23
N GLU A 232 -1.22 -2.89 -22.15
CA GLU A 232 -1.06 -3.12 -23.59
C GLU A 232 0.06 -2.26 -24.17
N VAL A 233 0.24 -1.06 -23.60
CA VAL A 233 1.30 -0.11 -23.94
C VAL A 233 1.89 0.50 -22.67
N PHE A 234 3.18 0.79 -22.67
CA PHE A 234 3.95 1.15 -21.48
C PHE A 234 3.36 2.31 -20.65
N TYR A 235 2.83 3.36 -21.30
CA TYR A 235 2.28 4.51 -20.56
C TYR A 235 1.07 4.16 -19.68
N GLN A 236 0.38 3.04 -19.92
CA GLN A 236 -0.73 2.60 -19.08
C GLN A 236 -0.29 2.27 -17.65
N ARG A 237 0.97 1.88 -17.44
CA ARG A 237 1.54 1.66 -16.10
C ARG A 237 1.43 2.90 -15.21
N PHE A 238 1.39 4.09 -15.82
CA PHE A 238 1.34 5.38 -15.12
C PHE A 238 -0.01 6.10 -15.29
N CYS A 239 -0.89 5.59 -16.15
CA CYS A 239 -2.06 6.29 -16.64
C CYS A 239 -1.68 7.65 -17.27
N GLY A 240 -0.58 7.67 -18.00
CA GLY A 240 -0.03 8.88 -18.63
C GLY A 240 1.51 8.88 -18.71
N THR A 241 2.09 10.07 -18.56
CA THR A 241 3.55 10.26 -18.67
C THR A 241 4.30 9.61 -17.53
N ALA A 242 5.37 8.86 -17.84
CA ALA A 242 6.23 8.22 -16.86
C ALA A 242 7.00 9.25 -16.00
N PRO A 243 7.12 9.07 -14.67
CA PRO A 243 7.87 9.92 -13.77
C PRO A 243 9.37 9.57 -13.79
N THR A 244 10.04 9.80 -14.91
CA THR A 244 11.34 9.26 -15.28
C THR A 244 12.41 9.37 -14.18
N HIS A 245 12.63 10.57 -13.65
CA HIS A 245 13.67 10.80 -12.64
C HIS A 245 13.36 10.13 -11.30
N LEU A 246 12.08 9.99 -10.94
CA LEU A 246 11.68 9.25 -9.75
C LEU A 246 11.90 7.74 -9.92
N LEU A 247 11.73 7.20 -11.14
CA LEU A 247 12.04 5.79 -11.44
C LEU A 247 13.54 5.52 -11.31
N PHE A 248 14.40 6.41 -11.81
CA PHE A 248 15.84 6.29 -11.62
C PHE A 248 16.24 6.34 -10.15
N ALA A 249 15.64 7.28 -9.39
CA ALA A 249 15.84 7.35 -7.95
C ALA A 249 15.42 6.04 -7.26
N GLN A 250 14.25 5.52 -7.61
CA GLN A 250 13.72 4.29 -7.01
C GLN A 250 14.58 3.08 -7.34
N ARG A 251 15.09 2.97 -8.59
CA ARG A 251 16.01 1.88 -8.95
C ARG A 251 17.27 1.95 -8.11
N ALA A 252 17.89 3.14 -8.02
CA ALA A 252 19.11 3.33 -7.23
C ALA A 252 18.90 3.06 -5.73
N ALA A 253 17.72 3.35 -5.19
CA ALA A 253 17.38 3.04 -3.82
C ALA A 253 17.21 1.54 -3.59
N LEU A 254 16.49 0.83 -4.47
CA LEU A 254 16.31 -0.62 -4.37
C LEU A 254 17.63 -1.39 -4.50
N ASP A 255 18.58 -0.87 -5.28
CA ASP A 255 19.94 -1.47 -5.37
C ASP A 255 20.76 -1.31 -4.08
N MET A 256 20.26 -0.58 -3.09
CA MET A 256 20.91 -0.35 -1.78
C MET A 256 20.29 -1.17 -0.64
N ILE A 257 19.09 -1.70 -0.85
CA ILE A 257 18.34 -2.52 0.12
C ILE A 257 18.58 -3.99 -0.16
#